data_e1b5093e3aad79aa01e267fbd79d1689
#
_entry.id   e1b5093e3aad79aa01e267fbd79d1689
#
_cell.length_a   1.000
_cell.length_b   1.000
_cell.length_c   1.000
_cell.angle_alpha   90.00
_cell.angle_beta   90.00
_cell.angle_gamma   90.00
#
_symmetry.space_group_name_H-M   'P 1'
#
loop_
_entity.id
_entity.type
_entity.pdbx_description
1 polymer ?
#
loop_
_entity_poly.entity_id
_entity_poly.type
_entity_poly.pdbx_seq_one_letter_code
_entity_poly.pdbx_strand_id
1 'polypeptide(L)'
;QDVLNQVMKESDNLSAEALFCRLGAQATGKRYVSAKEGIAEINRMIKQLGHNPDRYKRADGCGLSNYDYLSPALLVDFLKFAYSRTEVFRKLYKALPVAGVDGTLKYRMKQSKAYKNVHAKTGSYTAINALAGYLKAVNGHEIAFAIMNQNVHSAAKAREFQDKVCEVLCE
;
A
#
# COMPACT_ATOMS: atom_id res chain seq x y z
N GLN A 1 -5.50 -12.28 -10.59
CA GLN A 1 -5.81 -10.84 -10.63
C GLN A 1 -7.00 -10.49 -9.74
N ASP A 2 -8.05 -11.31 -9.68
CA ASP A 2 -9.29 -11.01 -8.94
C ASP A 2 -9.06 -10.84 -7.43
N VAL A 3 -8.33 -11.76 -6.80
CA VAL A 3 -7.95 -11.64 -5.39
C VAL A 3 -7.14 -10.37 -5.13
N LEU A 4 -6.21 -10.01 -6.03
CA LEU A 4 -5.43 -8.78 -5.90
C LEU A 4 -6.31 -7.53 -6.01
N ASN A 5 -7.29 -7.53 -6.94
CA ASN A 5 -8.26 -6.44 -7.05
C ASN A 5 -9.11 -6.34 -5.78
N GLN A 6 -9.57 -7.46 -5.21
CA GLN A 6 -10.34 -7.50 -3.97
C GLN A 6 -9.54 -6.86 -2.81
N VAL A 7 -8.27 -7.24 -2.65
CA VAL A 7 -7.39 -6.67 -1.61
C VAL A 7 -7.15 -5.17 -1.85
N MET A 8 -6.85 -4.79 -3.07
CA MET A 8 -6.37 -3.42 -3.34
C MET A 8 -7.52 -2.42 -3.48
N LYS A 9 -8.56 -2.73 -4.30
CA LYS A 9 -9.66 -1.80 -4.56
C LYS A 9 -10.71 -1.78 -3.45
N GLU A 10 -11.12 -2.95 -2.96
CA GLU A 10 -12.13 -3.07 -1.91
C GLU A 10 -11.54 -3.03 -0.50
N SER A 11 -10.20 -3.11 -0.41
CA SER A 11 -9.49 -3.16 0.87
C SER A 11 -9.95 -4.33 1.75
N ASP A 12 -10.14 -5.51 1.13
CA ASP A 12 -10.66 -6.69 1.80
C ASP A 12 -9.61 -7.36 2.69
N ASN A 13 -9.86 -7.35 3.99
CA ASN A 13 -8.94 -7.85 5.01
C ASN A 13 -8.77 -9.36 4.95
N LEU A 14 -9.85 -10.11 4.68
CA LEU A 14 -9.79 -11.57 4.61
C LEU A 14 -8.91 -12.04 3.45
N SER A 15 -9.05 -11.41 2.29
CA SER A 15 -8.20 -11.70 1.14
C SER A 15 -6.75 -11.32 1.39
N ALA A 16 -6.48 -10.23 2.13
CA ALA A 16 -5.12 -9.84 2.51
C ALA A 16 -4.48 -10.89 3.44
N GLU A 17 -5.20 -11.37 4.46
CA GLU A 17 -4.74 -12.45 5.33
C GLU A 17 -4.51 -13.76 4.57
N ALA A 18 -5.40 -14.10 3.64
CA ALA A 18 -5.25 -15.29 2.81
C ALA A 18 -3.98 -15.23 1.93
N LEU A 19 -3.67 -14.06 1.35
CA LEU A 19 -2.43 -13.85 0.60
C LEU A 19 -1.19 -13.92 1.51
N PHE A 20 -1.27 -13.37 2.71
CA PHE A 20 -0.22 -13.42 3.71
C PHE A 20 0.09 -14.87 4.14
N CYS A 21 -0.94 -15.66 4.46
CA CYS A 21 -0.79 -17.09 4.73
C CYS A 21 -0.25 -17.85 3.50
N ARG A 22 -0.75 -17.54 2.29
CA ARG A 22 -0.28 -18.16 1.05
C ARG A 22 1.21 -17.90 0.81
N LEU A 23 1.69 -16.70 1.12
CA LEU A 23 3.11 -16.34 1.03
C LEU A 23 3.96 -17.28 1.91
N GLY A 24 3.58 -17.45 3.19
CA GLY A 24 4.26 -18.35 4.11
C GLY A 24 4.20 -19.81 3.68
N ALA A 25 3.04 -20.28 3.19
CA ALA A 25 2.86 -21.64 2.71
C ALA A 25 3.75 -21.93 1.48
N GLN A 26 3.82 -21.00 0.55
CA GLN A 26 4.65 -21.13 -0.66
C GLN A 26 6.14 -21.18 -0.30
N ALA A 27 6.59 -20.36 0.63
CA ALA A 27 7.99 -20.29 1.05
C ALA A 27 8.45 -21.56 1.80
N THR A 28 7.55 -22.20 2.55
CA THR A 28 7.90 -23.35 3.40
C THR A 28 7.48 -24.70 2.84
N GLY A 29 6.60 -24.72 1.83
CA GLY A 29 5.96 -25.95 1.34
C GLY A 29 4.93 -26.55 2.31
N LYS A 30 4.64 -25.91 3.42
CA LYS A 30 3.69 -26.41 4.44
C LYS A 30 2.24 -26.16 3.98
N ARG A 31 1.36 -27.14 4.29
CA ARG A 31 -0.08 -27.01 4.08
C ARG A 31 -0.73 -26.06 5.10
N TYR A 32 -0.25 -26.08 6.33
CA TYR A 32 -0.74 -25.24 7.43
C TYR A 32 0.39 -24.31 7.88
N VAL A 33 0.10 -23.03 7.93
CA VAL A 33 1.04 -21.97 8.31
C VAL A 33 0.41 -21.04 9.33
N SER A 34 1.24 -20.41 10.12
CA SER A 34 0.87 -19.31 11.02
C SER A 34 1.33 -17.97 10.43
N ALA A 35 1.02 -16.86 11.07
CA ALA A 35 1.55 -15.56 10.73
C ALA A 35 3.10 -15.53 10.70
N LYS A 36 3.76 -16.37 11.48
CA LYS A 36 5.24 -16.45 11.60
C LYS A 36 5.91 -16.71 10.24
N GLU A 37 5.37 -17.62 9.45
CA GLU A 37 5.92 -17.95 8.14
C GLU A 37 5.74 -16.80 7.14
N GLY A 38 4.58 -16.13 7.16
CA GLY A 38 4.34 -14.92 6.35
C GLY A 38 5.27 -13.78 6.75
N ILE A 39 5.44 -13.52 8.05
CA ILE A 39 6.37 -12.53 8.59
C ILE A 39 7.80 -12.82 8.14
N ALA A 40 8.23 -14.08 8.18
CA ALA A 40 9.58 -14.46 7.77
C ALA A 40 9.87 -14.09 6.30
N GLU A 41 8.90 -14.29 5.40
CA GLU A 41 9.04 -13.92 3.99
C GLU A 41 9.05 -12.40 3.78
N ILE A 42 8.20 -11.67 4.48
CA ILE A 42 8.24 -10.19 4.44
C ILE A 42 9.58 -9.69 4.96
N ASN A 43 10.12 -10.28 6.04
CA ASN A 43 11.45 -9.92 6.57
C ASN A 43 12.56 -10.18 5.55
N ARG A 44 12.48 -11.30 4.82
CA ARG A 44 13.43 -11.60 3.74
C ARG A 44 13.39 -10.51 2.67
N MET A 45 12.19 -10.08 2.27
CA MET A 45 12.01 -9.02 1.30
C MET A 45 12.55 -7.68 1.81
N ILE A 46 12.29 -7.32 3.07
CA ILE A 46 12.81 -6.11 3.70
C ILE A 46 14.35 -6.08 3.66
N LYS A 47 15.01 -7.22 3.94
CA LYS A 47 16.47 -7.36 3.82
C LYS A 47 16.94 -7.15 2.38
N GLN A 48 16.23 -7.72 1.39
CA GLN A 48 16.56 -7.53 -0.04
C GLN A 48 16.47 -6.07 -0.48
N LEU A 49 15.60 -5.30 0.16
CA LEU A 49 15.46 -3.86 -0.08
C LEU A 49 16.54 -3.02 0.66
N GLY A 50 17.46 -3.66 1.39
CA GLY A 50 18.54 -2.97 2.12
C GLY A 50 18.14 -2.45 3.50
N HIS A 51 16.98 -2.83 4.02
CA HIS A 51 16.52 -2.44 5.35
C HIS A 51 16.81 -3.50 6.41
N ASN A 52 16.95 -3.08 7.67
CA ASN A 52 16.99 -3.99 8.81
C ASN A 52 15.56 -4.34 9.25
N PRO A 53 15.11 -5.63 9.15
CA PRO A 53 13.76 -6.04 9.52
C PRO A 53 13.43 -5.81 11.00
N ASP A 54 14.41 -5.79 11.90
CA ASP A 54 14.20 -5.62 13.33
C ASP A 54 13.70 -4.20 13.70
N ARG A 55 13.83 -3.25 12.77
CA ARG A 55 13.28 -1.89 12.91
C ARG A 55 11.79 -1.81 12.65
N TYR A 56 11.17 -2.89 12.18
CA TYR A 56 9.76 -2.96 11.80
C TYR A 56 9.07 -4.09 12.53
N LYS A 57 7.78 -3.94 12.79
CA LYS A 57 6.94 -5.02 13.34
C LYS A 57 5.78 -5.28 12.41
N ARG A 58 5.40 -6.53 12.27
CA ARG A 58 4.25 -7.03 11.51
C ARG A 58 3.60 -8.09 12.36
N ALA A 59 2.32 -7.96 12.56
CA ALA A 59 1.51 -8.90 13.35
C ALA A 59 0.49 -9.64 12.48
N ASP A 60 0.02 -8.97 11.41
CA ASP A 60 -0.99 -9.51 10.50
C ASP A 60 -0.69 -9.15 9.04
N GLY A 61 -1.51 -9.65 8.12
CA GLY A 61 -1.42 -9.36 6.69
C GLY A 61 -2.36 -8.25 6.24
N CYS A 62 -3.37 -7.89 7.03
CA CYS A 62 -4.37 -6.89 6.67
C CYS A 62 -4.06 -5.48 7.20
N GLY A 63 -3.13 -5.34 8.14
CA GLY A 63 -2.71 -4.05 8.69
C GLY A 63 -3.69 -3.49 9.74
N LEU A 64 -4.49 -4.32 10.40
CA LEU A 64 -5.39 -3.89 11.48
C LEU A 64 -4.76 -3.97 12.87
N SER A 65 -3.63 -4.63 13.01
CA SER A 65 -2.96 -4.75 14.29
C SER A 65 -2.30 -3.44 14.71
N ASN A 66 -2.51 -3.05 15.98
CA ASN A 66 -1.77 -1.95 16.60
C ASN A 66 -0.26 -2.25 16.75
N TYR A 67 0.15 -3.47 16.49
CA TYR A 67 1.56 -3.90 16.53
C TYR A 67 2.25 -3.87 15.16
N ASP A 68 1.58 -3.35 14.12
CA ASP A 68 2.20 -3.14 12.83
C ASP A 68 2.94 -1.80 12.81
N TYR A 69 4.26 -1.86 12.68
CA TYR A 69 5.13 -0.69 12.61
C TYR A 69 5.92 -0.70 11.31
N LEU A 70 5.63 0.25 10.44
CA LEU A 70 6.28 0.44 9.15
C LEU A 70 6.70 1.91 9.00
N SER A 71 7.57 2.21 8.04
CA SER A 71 7.91 3.58 7.67
C SER A 71 7.45 3.91 6.25
N PRO A 72 7.18 5.19 5.93
CA PRO A 72 6.93 5.62 4.56
C PRO A 72 8.08 5.25 3.62
N ALA A 73 9.32 5.37 4.06
CA ALA A 73 10.51 5.02 3.27
C ALA A 73 10.49 3.53 2.85
N LEU A 74 10.17 2.62 3.78
CA LEU A 74 10.04 1.19 3.46
C LEU A 74 8.96 0.95 2.41
N LEU A 75 7.79 1.59 2.52
CA LEU A 75 6.71 1.45 1.53
C LEU A 75 7.13 1.99 0.15
N VAL A 76 7.82 3.12 0.10
CA VAL A 76 8.35 3.67 -1.16
C VAL A 76 9.33 2.68 -1.80
N ASP A 77 10.21 2.06 -1.03
CA ASP A 77 11.16 1.09 -1.57
C ASP A 77 10.48 -0.21 -2.04
N PHE A 78 9.39 -0.66 -1.40
CA PHE A 78 8.54 -1.72 -1.95
C PHE A 78 7.89 -1.31 -3.28
N LEU A 79 7.39 -0.08 -3.39
CA LEU A 79 6.80 0.44 -4.63
C LEU A 79 7.85 0.54 -5.74
N LYS A 80 9.05 1.06 -5.46
CA LYS A 80 10.18 1.11 -6.40
C LYS A 80 10.60 -0.29 -6.86
N PHE A 81 10.65 -1.25 -5.93
CA PHE A 81 10.93 -2.64 -6.26
C PHE A 81 9.87 -3.23 -7.19
N ALA A 82 8.59 -2.98 -6.95
CA ALA A 82 7.53 -3.40 -7.84
C ALA A 82 7.65 -2.74 -9.22
N TYR A 83 7.91 -1.43 -9.26
CA TYR A 83 8.10 -0.66 -10.48
C TYR A 83 9.24 -1.20 -11.36
N SER A 84 10.36 -1.62 -10.76
CA SER A 84 11.51 -2.21 -11.46
C SER A 84 11.23 -3.57 -12.12
N ARG A 85 10.04 -4.16 -11.89
CA ARG A 85 9.63 -5.47 -12.42
C ARG A 85 8.33 -5.34 -13.21
N THR A 86 8.45 -5.20 -14.51
CA THR A 86 7.34 -4.87 -15.44
C THR A 86 6.07 -5.69 -15.18
N GLU A 87 6.17 -7.02 -15.03
CA GLU A 87 5.00 -7.88 -14.82
C GLU A 87 4.36 -7.68 -13.44
N VAL A 88 5.17 -7.45 -12.39
CA VAL A 88 4.68 -7.17 -11.04
C VAL A 88 4.01 -5.79 -11.03
N PHE A 89 4.68 -4.79 -11.57
CA PHE A 89 4.17 -3.42 -11.65
C PHE A 89 2.85 -3.37 -12.40
N ARG A 90 2.76 -3.95 -13.58
CA ARG A 90 1.54 -3.96 -14.39
C ARG A 90 0.34 -4.52 -13.64
N LYS A 91 0.52 -5.63 -12.92
CA LYS A 91 -0.55 -6.28 -12.12
C LYS A 91 -0.92 -5.45 -10.90
N LEU A 92 0.07 -4.91 -10.18
CA LEU A 92 -0.14 -4.06 -9.02
C LEU A 92 -0.82 -2.75 -9.40
N TYR A 93 -0.28 -2.04 -10.37
CA TYR A 93 -0.78 -0.74 -10.83
C TYR A 93 -2.26 -0.80 -11.27
N LYS A 94 -2.63 -1.85 -12.03
CA LYS A 94 -4.01 -2.10 -12.44
C LYS A 94 -4.95 -2.40 -11.26
N ALA A 95 -4.43 -3.02 -10.20
CA ALA A 95 -5.22 -3.38 -9.02
C ALA A 95 -5.39 -2.21 -8.03
N LEU A 96 -4.53 -1.19 -8.07
CA LEU A 96 -4.66 -0.02 -7.19
C LEU A 96 -5.94 0.76 -7.45
N PRO A 97 -6.62 1.29 -6.41
CA PRO A 97 -7.66 2.31 -6.55
C PRO A 97 -7.18 3.51 -7.35
N VAL A 98 -8.05 4.06 -8.20
CA VAL A 98 -7.75 5.22 -9.05
C VAL A 98 -8.53 6.44 -8.57
N ALA A 99 -7.83 7.54 -8.37
CA ALA A 99 -8.41 8.79 -7.89
C ALA A 99 -9.61 9.25 -8.74
N GLY A 100 -10.75 9.45 -8.08
CA GLY A 100 -12.00 9.89 -8.67
C GLY A 100 -12.73 8.85 -9.52
N VAL A 101 -12.20 7.61 -9.65
CA VAL A 101 -12.73 6.58 -10.56
C VAL A 101 -13.28 5.38 -9.80
N ASP A 102 -12.46 4.67 -9.02
CA ASP A 102 -12.86 3.41 -8.42
C ASP A 102 -12.27 3.15 -7.02
N GLY A 103 -12.67 2.03 -6.43
CA GLY A 103 -12.20 1.55 -5.15
C GLY A 103 -12.35 2.61 -4.05
N THR A 104 -11.45 2.57 -3.08
CA THR A 104 -11.44 3.49 -1.94
C THR A 104 -11.12 4.95 -2.30
N LEU A 105 -10.70 5.24 -3.54
CA LEU A 105 -10.44 6.58 -4.05
C LEU A 105 -11.56 7.14 -4.95
N LYS A 106 -12.65 6.40 -5.16
CA LYS A 106 -13.76 6.76 -6.08
C LYS A 106 -14.30 8.19 -5.90
N TYR A 107 -14.28 8.69 -4.67
CA TYR A 107 -14.85 10.01 -4.35
C TYR A 107 -13.79 11.05 -3.97
N ARG A 108 -12.50 10.73 -4.12
CA ARG A 108 -11.37 11.61 -3.78
C ARG A 108 -10.76 12.23 -5.05
N MET A 109 -10.21 13.45 -4.93
CA MET A 109 -9.40 14.14 -5.96
C MET A 109 -10.09 14.33 -7.32
N LYS A 110 -11.44 14.43 -7.36
CA LYS A 110 -12.21 14.46 -8.62
C LYS A 110 -12.01 15.74 -9.46
N GLN A 111 -11.65 16.86 -8.82
CA GLN A 111 -11.59 18.17 -9.47
C GLN A 111 -10.15 18.73 -9.47
N SER A 112 -9.17 17.85 -9.61
CA SER A 112 -7.75 18.23 -9.55
C SER A 112 -6.92 17.49 -10.60
N LYS A 113 -5.65 17.88 -10.76
CA LYS A 113 -4.67 17.17 -11.61
C LYS A 113 -4.39 15.73 -11.16
N ALA A 114 -4.77 15.38 -9.93
CA ALA A 114 -4.68 14.03 -9.41
C ALA A 114 -5.80 13.09 -9.94
N TYR A 115 -6.89 13.64 -10.50
CA TYR A 115 -7.99 12.85 -11.08
C TYR A 115 -7.50 11.93 -12.18
N LYS A 116 -7.83 10.63 -12.08
CA LYS A 116 -7.38 9.56 -12.99
C LYS A 116 -5.86 9.35 -13.05
N ASN A 117 -5.09 10.12 -12.29
CA ASN A 117 -3.63 10.11 -12.28
C ASN A 117 -3.08 9.35 -11.08
N VAL A 118 -3.63 9.58 -9.88
CA VAL A 118 -3.17 8.89 -8.67
C VAL A 118 -3.73 7.47 -8.62
N HIS A 119 -2.83 6.48 -8.52
CA HIS A 119 -3.12 5.07 -8.31
C HIS A 119 -2.55 4.67 -6.95
N ALA A 120 -3.40 4.54 -5.92
CA ALA A 120 -2.90 4.35 -4.55
C ALA A 120 -3.80 3.51 -3.67
N LYS A 121 -3.17 2.77 -2.74
CA LYS A 121 -3.84 2.04 -1.66
C LYS A 121 -4.02 2.95 -0.46
N THR A 122 -5.22 2.96 0.10
CA THR A 122 -5.55 3.63 1.36
C THR A 122 -5.35 2.70 2.56
N GLY A 123 -5.03 3.27 3.71
CA GLY A 123 -5.12 2.63 5.02
C GLY A 123 -5.87 3.55 5.98
N SER A 124 -6.76 3.00 6.80
CA SER A 124 -7.47 3.75 7.83
C SER A 124 -7.66 2.90 9.07
N TYR A 125 -7.27 3.46 10.20
CA TYR A 125 -7.51 2.94 11.53
C TYR A 125 -7.81 4.10 12.48
N THR A 126 -8.16 3.83 13.73
CA THR A 126 -8.41 4.91 14.71
C THR A 126 -7.20 5.82 14.82
N ALA A 127 -7.38 7.10 14.56
CA ALA A 127 -6.33 8.14 14.56
C ALA A 127 -5.16 7.91 13.58
N ILE A 128 -5.26 6.97 12.63
CA ILE A 128 -4.23 6.66 11.63
C ILE A 128 -4.85 6.67 10.24
N ASN A 129 -4.19 7.36 9.30
CA ASN A 129 -4.56 7.34 7.89
C ASN A 129 -3.30 7.25 7.02
N ALA A 130 -3.33 6.38 6.02
CA ALA A 130 -2.23 6.20 5.10
C ALA A 130 -2.70 6.24 3.64
N LEU A 131 -1.81 6.65 2.75
CA LEU A 131 -1.98 6.60 1.31
C LEU A 131 -0.61 6.32 0.68
N ALA A 132 -0.52 5.27 -0.14
CA ALA A 132 0.73 4.91 -0.80
C ALA A 132 0.48 4.36 -2.20
N GLY A 133 1.28 4.77 -3.17
CA GLY A 133 1.10 4.37 -4.56
C GLY A 133 1.96 5.14 -5.55
N TYR A 134 1.39 5.40 -6.71
CA TYR A 134 2.06 6.06 -7.83
C TYR A 134 1.21 7.20 -8.38
N LEU A 135 1.88 8.20 -8.92
CA LEU A 135 1.30 9.28 -9.70
C LEU A 135 2.30 9.75 -10.75
N LYS A 136 1.82 10.49 -11.74
CA LYS A 136 2.66 11.09 -12.77
C LYS A 136 2.66 12.61 -12.64
N ALA A 137 3.84 13.20 -12.50
CA ALA A 137 4.00 14.66 -12.51
C ALA A 137 3.82 15.24 -13.90
N VAL A 138 3.54 16.53 -14.01
CA VAL A 138 3.33 17.24 -15.28
C VAL A 138 4.54 17.13 -16.22
N ASN A 139 5.75 17.04 -15.69
CA ASN A 139 6.98 16.83 -16.45
C ASN A 139 7.17 15.40 -16.98
N GLY A 140 6.18 14.50 -16.74
CA GLY A 140 6.19 13.13 -17.20
C GLY A 140 6.87 12.13 -16.27
N HIS A 141 7.44 12.55 -15.15
CA HIS A 141 8.07 11.65 -14.19
C HIS A 141 7.03 10.83 -13.43
N GLU A 142 7.27 9.53 -13.32
CA GLU A 142 6.52 8.64 -12.41
C GLU A 142 7.07 8.79 -10.99
N ILE A 143 6.17 9.05 -10.04
CA ILE A 143 6.49 9.24 -8.64
C ILE A 143 5.87 8.12 -7.82
N ALA A 144 6.70 7.37 -7.08
CA ALA A 144 6.23 6.49 -6.01
C ALA A 144 6.18 7.28 -4.70
N PHE A 145 5.08 7.21 -3.97
CA PHE A 145 4.89 7.98 -2.74
C PHE A 145 4.24 7.15 -1.62
N ALA A 146 4.49 7.57 -0.38
CA ALA A 146 3.81 7.05 0.80
C ALA A 146 3.60 8.17 1.83
N ILE A 147 2.37 8.37 2.27
CA ILE A 147 1.96 9.34 3.28
C ILE A 147 1.36 8.57 4.45
N MET A 148 1.87 8.77 5.64
CA MET A 148 1.36 8.19 6.88
C MET A 148 1.05 9.28 7.88
N ASN A 149 -0.22 9.43 8.25
CA ASN A 149 -0.67 10.37 9.27
C ASN A 149 -1.04 9.59 10.53
N GLN A 150 -0.46 9.97 11.66
CA GLN A 150 -0.74 9.37 12.97
C GLN A 150 -1.23 10.44 13.95
N ASN A 151 -1.95 10.02 14.98
CA ASN A 151 -2.50 10.89 16.02
C ASN A 151 -3.40 12.00 15.46
N VAL A 152 -4.19 11.68 14.42
CA VAL A 152 -5.09 12.65 13.79
C VAL A 152 -6.47 12.62 14.47
N HIS A 153 -6.99 13.80 14.84
CA HIS A 153 -8.33 13.91 15.40
C HIS A 153 -9.45 13.71 14.37
N SER A 154 -9.15 13.96 13.08
CA SER A 154 -10.14 13.88 12.01
C SER A 154 -9.58 13.14 10.81
N ALA A 155 -10.11 11.95 10.54
CA ALA A 155 -9.78 11.18 9.35
C ALA A 155 -10.12 11.94 8.05
N ALA A 156 -11.15 12.80 8.06
CA ALA A 156 -11.50 13.62 6.90
C ALA A 156 -10.40 14.65 6.59
N LYS A 157 -9.89 15.35 7.62
CA LYS A 157 -8.78 16.32 7.45
C LYS A 157 -7.47 15.64 7.03
N ALA A 158 -7.20 14.44 7.56
CA ALA A 158 -6.03 13.66 7.13
C ALA A 158 -6.11 13.28 5.64
N ARG A 159 -7.28 12.84 5.18
CA ARG A 159 -7.52 12.54 3.75
C ARG A 159 -7.42 13.78 2.88
N GLU A 160 -7.98 14.91 3.30
CA GLU A 160 -7.85 16.19 2.60
C GLU A 160 -6.37 16.61 2.45
N PHE A 161 -5.58 16.47 3.52
CA PHE A 161 -4.15 16.73 3.47
C PHE A 161 -3.44 15.81 2.45
N GLN A 162 -3.74 14.50 2.48
CA GLN A 162 -3.18 13.55 1.51
C GLN A 162 -3.54 13.91 0.06
N ASP A 163 -4.80 14.33 -0.17
CA ASP A 163 -5.27 14.74 -1.50
C ASP A 163 -4.50 15.97 -2.00
N LYS A 164 -4.33 16.99 -1.15
CA LYS A 164 -3.55 18.19 -1.49
C LYS A 164 -2.08 17.89 -1.79
N VAL A 165 -1.46 16.98 -1.02
CA VAL A 165 -0.07 16.54 -1.32
C VAL A 165 0.00 15.88 -2.70
N CYS A 166 -0.95 14.99 -3.01
CA CYS A 166 -0.99 14.35 -4.33
C CYS A 166 -1.22 15.36 -5.45
N GLU A 167 -2.08 16.36 -5.24
CA GLU A 167 -2.35 17.43 -6.20
C GLU A 167 -1.08 18.23 -6.53
N VAL A 168 -0.34 18.64 -5.50
CA VAL A 168 0.95 19.35 -5.66
C VAL A 168 1.98 18.49 -6.38
N LEU A 169 2.07 17.20 -6.06
CA LEU A 169 3.00 16.28 -6.73
C LEU A 169 2.63 16.03 -8.20
N CYS A 170 1.39 16.28 -8.60
CA CYS A 170 0.94 16.22 -10.00
C CYS A 170 1.25 17.50 -10.79
N GLU A 171 1.73 18.55 -10.13
CA GLU A 171 2.14 19.82 -10.76
C GLU A 171 3.57 19.76 -11.26
#